data_bebc2b611b6ebaa969d3195f1623c529
#
_entry.id   bebc2b611b6ebaa969d3195f1623c529
#
_cell.length_a   1.000
_cell.length_b   1.000
_cell.length_c   1.000
_cell.angle_alpha   90.00
_cell.angle_beta   90.00
_cell.angle_gamma   90.00
#
_symmetry.space_group_name_H-M   'P 1'
#
loop_
_entity.id
_entity.type
_entity.pdbx_description
1 polymer ?
#
loop_
_entity_poly.entity_id
_entity_poly.type
_entity_poly.pdbx_seq_one_letter_code
_entity_poly.pdbx_strand_id
1 'polypeptide(L)'
;MTSQEANSIPLGDILARYGYKPSRRYGGYDMYSSPFRRDSSPSFKVFIHENRWYDFGEGSHGRVVDLVMRMENCAFPQAMRRIEELGFSGLAVVPPVLPTAASPGRTVQAPSMKVLKVIPVENRHLLDYAASRHIDADIVRSHCVEVHYCFERNTREKYALGFANDRSGFELRNSMFKGCANAKDITCIADGNKSCALFEGFFDLLSFRQYAKEHPEIPELGKLDICVLNSTAIADRSKDFLSRYGKVHAFLDNDPPGREALRKIQGLLPKTTVLVNESERLYPSCNDFNEFLQKIRSPVNGREM
;
A
#
# COMPACT_ATOMS: atom_id res chain seq x y z
N MET A 1 -24.99 1.15 -10.32
CA MET A 1 -23.80 1.93 -9.86
C MET A 1 -22.56 1.06 -9.93
N THR A 2 -21.42 1.59 -10.38
CA THR A 2 -20.12 0.90 -10.37
C THR A 2 -19.45 1.06 -9.00
N SER A 3 -18.46 0.22 -8.67
CA SER A 3 -17.69 0.37 -7.43
C SER A 3 -16.92 1.69 -7.36
N GLN A 4 -16.52 2.24 -8.50
CA GLN A 4 -15.84 3.52 -8.58
C GLN A 4 -16.81 4.66 -8.22
N GLU A 5 -18.03 4.63 -8.73
CA GLU A 5 -19.09 5.58 -8.38
C GLU A 5 -19.44 5.47 -6.89
N ALA A 6 -19.62 4.26 -6.37
CA ALA A 6 -19.88 4.03 -4.95
C ALA A 6 -18.75 4.58 -4.06
N ASN A 7 -17.49 4.32 -4.42
CA ASN A 7 -16.32 4.81 -3.69
C ASN A 7 -16.04 6.33 -3.87
N SER A 8 -16.76 7.02 -4.75
CA SER A 8 -16.70 8.48 -4.88
C SER A 8 -17.67 9.21 -3.94
N ILE A 9 -18.65 8.51 -3.39
CA ILE A 9 -19.59 9.08 -2.41
C ILE A 9 -18.80 9.47 -1.15
N PRO A 10 -18.99 10.68 -0.59
CA PRO A 10 -18.29 11.07 0.62
C PRO A 10 -18.59 10.11 1.79
N LEU A 11 -17.57 9.59 2.43
CA LEU A 11 -17.71 8.69 3.59
C LEU A 11 -18.54 9.29 4.73
N GLY A 12 -18.44 10.63 4.92
CA GLY A 12 -19.24 11.35 5.88
C GLY A 12 -20.75 11.26 5.61
N ASP A 13 -21.15 11.24 4.33
CA ASP A 13 -22.55 11.13 3.93
C ASP A 13 -23.07 9.71 4.16
N ILE A 14 -22.27 8.70 3.86
CA ILE A 14 -22.60 7.31 4.19
C ILE A 14 -22.78 7.14 5.70
N LEU A 15 -21.80 7.59 6.50
CA LEU A 15 -21.87 7.50 7.96
C LEU A 15 -23.08 8.23 8.52
N ALA A 16 -23.43 9.40 7.97
CA ALA A 16 -24.62 10.16 8.36
C ALA A 16 -25.92 9.37 8.10
N ARG A 17 -26.02 8.63 6.99
CA ARG A 17 -27.18 7.75 6.71
C ARG A 17 -27.31 6.61 7.71
N TYR A 18 -26.19 6.14 8.26
CA TYR A 18 -26.19 5.18 9.36
C TYR A 18 -26.32 5.82 10.76
N GLY A 19 -26.55 7.14 10.85
CA GLY A 19 -26.76 7.86 12.10
C GLY A 19 -25.46 8.27 12.83
N TYR A 20 -24.29 8.06 12.24
CA TYR A 20 -23.02 8.45 12.83
C TYR A 20 -22.71 9.91 12.54
N LYS A 21 -22.31 10.65 13.57
CA LYS A 21 -21.84 12.04 13.47
C LYS A 21 -20.38 12.14 13.90
N PRO A 22 -19.58 13.02 13.31
CA PRO A 22 -18.19 13.20 13.74
C PRO A 22 -18.15 13.75 15.16
N SER A 23 -17.35 13.14 16.01
CA SER A 23 -17.09 13.60 17.38
C SER A 23 -16.17 14.83 17.39
N ARG A 24 -15.27 14.92 16.40
CA ARG A 24 -14.37 16.06 16.18
C ARG A 24 -14.07 16.22 14.70
N ARG A 25 -13.93 17.47 14.24
CA ARG A 25 -13.59 17.83 12.87
C ARG A 25 -12.25 18.54 12.81
N TYR A 26 -11.43 18.19 11.83
CA TYR A 26 -10.13 18.78 11.55
C TYR A 26 -10.04 19.17 10.07
N GLY A 27 -9.09 20.00 9.69
CA GLY A 27 -9.01 20.53 8.31
C GLY A 27 -8.78 19.50 7.18
N GLY A 28 -8.47 18.25 7.49
CA GLY A 28 -8.24 17.19 6.48
C GLY A 28 -8.88 15.85 6.85
N TYR A 29 -9.47 15.75 8.04
CA TYR A 29 -10.10 14.51 8.49
C TYR A 29 -11.13 14.76 9.60
N ASP A 30 -12.08 13.84 9.72
CA ASP A 30 -13.07 13.78 10.78
C ASP A 30 -12.80 12.55 11.69
N MET A 31 -13.04 12.70 12.98
CA MET A 31 -12.98 11.60 13.95
C MET A 31 -14.38 11.20 14.39
N TYR A 32 -14.62 9.90 14.38
CA TYR A 32 -15.87 9.26 14.79
C TYR A 32 -15.61 8.22 15.89
N SER A 33 -16.64 7.86 16.66
CA SER A 33 -16.62 6.57 17.35
C SER A 33 -16.73 5.46 16.32
N SER A 34 -16.08 4.32 16.57
CA SER A 34 -16.08 3.21 15.62
C SER A 34 -17.50 2.71 15.32
N PRO A 35 -17.87 2.55 14.03
CA PRO A 35 -19.17 1.96 13.67
C PRO A 35 -19.19 0.44 13.85
N PHE A 36 -18.09 -0.19 14.19
CA PHE A 36 -17.96 -1.65 14.26
C PHE A 36 -18.03 -2.20 15.68
N ARG A 37 -17.89 -1.34 16.70
CA ARG A 37 -17.88 -1.73 18.11
C ARG A 37 -18.32 -0.57 19.02
N ARG A 38 -18.57 -0.87 20.28
CA ARG A 38 -18.70 0.18 21.31
C ARG A 38 -17.34 0.85 21.50
N ASP A 39 -17.29 2.15 21.36
CA ASP A 39 -16.09 2.95 21.43
C ASP A 39 -16.26 4.06 22.47
N SER A 40 -15.46 4.01 23.53
CA SER A 40 -15.49 5.02 24.60
C SER A 40 -14.67 6.29 24.25
N SER A 41 -13.81 6.19 23.24
CA SER A 41 -12.97 7.28 22.77
C SER A 41 -12.90 7.24 21.24
N PRO A 42 -13.22 8.35 20.53
CA PRO A 42 -13.26 8.34 19.07
C PRO A 42 -11.96 7.82 18.47
N SER A 43 -12.04 6.68 17.78
CA SER A 43 -10.88 5.99 17.20
C SER A 43 -11.05 5.64 15.71
N PHE A 44 -12.16 6.05 15.11
CA PHE A 44 -12.42 5.88 13.70
C PHE A 44 -12.19 7.19 12.95
N LYS A 45 -11.21 7.19 12.05
CA LYS A 45 -10.77 8.38 11.30
C LYS A 45 -11.24 8.30 9.86
N VAL A 46 -11.85 9.37 9.37
CA VAL A 46 -12.23 9.56 7.96
C VAL A 46 -11.35 10.64 7.35
N PHE A 47 -10.55 10.28 6.36
CA PHE A 47 -9.74 11.20 5.56
C PHE A 47 -10.62 11.80 4.45
N ILE A 48 -10.94 13.10 4.56
CA ILE A 48 -11.92 13.78 3.70
C ILE A 48 -11.45 13.80 2.24
N HIS A 49 -10.21 14.20 1.98
CA HIS A 49 -9.69 14.37 0.62
C HIS A 49 -9.40 13.04 -0.10
N GLU A 50 -9.07 11.99 0.67
CA GLU A 50 -8.75 10.67 0.13
C GLU A 50 -9.99 9.77 0.05
N ASN A 51 -11.08 10.19 0.69
CA ASN A 51 -12.31 9.42 0.88
C ASN A 51 -12.02 7.99 1.39
N ARG A 52 -11.23 7.90 2.46
CA ARG A 52 -10.80 6.65 3.12
C ARG A 52 -11.04 6.73 4.60
N TRP A 53 -11.24 5.58 5.22
CA TRP A 53 -11.35 5.46 6.67
C TRP A 53 -10.26 4.56 7.25
N TYR A 54 -9.96 4.77 8.53
CA TYR A 54 -9.07 3.96 9.35
C TYR A 54 -9.61 3.83 10.76
N ASP A 55 -9.78 2.61 11.24
CA ASP A 55 -10.14 2.31 12.63
C ASP A 55 -8.90 1.96 13.43
N PHE A 56 -8.50 2.84 14.34
CA PHE A 56 -7.30 2.65 15.16
C PHE A 56 -7.45 1.53 16.19
N GLY A 57 -8.67 1.22 16.63
CA GLY A 57 -8.90 0.19 17.63
C GLY A 57 -8.74 -1.23 17.08
N GLU A 58 -8.96 -1.41 15.78
CA GLU A 58 -8.86 -2.72 15.13
C GLU A 58 -7.77 -2.78 14.04
N GLY A 59 -7.13 -1.64 13.73
CA GLY A 59 -6.11 -1.55 12.69
C GLY A 59 -6.65 -1.73 11.26
N SER A 60 -7.98 -1.63 11.09
CA SER A 60 -8.65 -1.85 9.82
C SER A 60 -8.87 -0.55 9.05
N HIS A 61 -8.96 -0.65 7.73
CA HIS A 61 -9.13 0.52 6.86
C HIS A 61 -9.87 0.13 5.58
N GLY A 62 -10.34 1.14 4.84
CA GLY A 62 -11.01 0.92 3.56
C GLY A 62 -11.61 2.18 2.95
N ARG A 63 -12.46 1.96 1.96
CA ARG A 63 -13.28 2.97 1.29
C ARG A 63 -14.76 2.77 1.60
N VAL A 64 -15.64 3.40 0.83
CA VAL A 64 -17.09 3.36 1.04
C VAL A 64 -17.66 1.94 0.98
N VAL A 65 -17.30 1.18 -0.06
CA VAL A 65 -17.82 -0.18 -0.23
C VAL A 65 -17.33 -1.08 0.91
N ASP A 66 -16.06 -0.98 1.31
CA ASP A 66 -15.49 -1.73 2.43
C ASP A 66 -16.19 -1.40 3.76
N LEU A 67 -16.53 -0.13 3.96
CA LEU A 67 -17.27 0.33 5.14
C LEU A 67 -18.64 -0.36 5.21
N VAL A 68 -19.41 -0.32 4.11
CA VAL A 68 -20.77 -0.87 4.07
C VAL A 68 -20.74 -2.39 4.18
N MET A 69 -19.83 -3.07 3.48
CA MET A 69 -19.65 -4.54 3.62
C MET A 69 -19.45 -4.93 5.09
N ARG A 70 -18.65 -4.16 5.80
CA ARG A 70 -18.33 -4.46 7.19
C ARG A 70 -19.46 -4.10 8.16
N MET A 71 -20.10 -2.94 7.98
CA MET A 71 -21.23 -2.51 8.83
C MET A 71 -22.43 -3.44 8.71
N GLU A 72 -22.72 -3.92 7.51
CA GLU A 72 -23.85 -4.81 7.21
C GLU A 72 -23.45 -6.30 7.28
N ASN A 73 -22.17 -6.60 7.54
CA ASN A 73 -21.64 -7.97 7.50
C ASN A 73 -22.05 -8.72 6.22
N CYS A 74 -21.86 -8.10 5.05
CA CYS A 74 -22.37 -8.59 3.79
C CYS A 74 -21.29 -8.66 2.69
N ALA A 75 -21.55 -9.42 1.63
CA ALA A 75 -20.67 -9.52 0.47
C ALA A 75 -20.79 -8.29 -0.44
N PHE A 76 -19.79 -8.08 -1.31
CA PHE A 76 -19.69 -6.95 -2.23
C PHE A 76 -20.99 -6.63 -3.02
N PRO A 77 -21.70 -7.61 -3.64
CA PRO A 77 -22.91 -7.30 -4.38
C PRO A 77 -24.06 -6.76 -3.51
N GLN A 78 -24.12 -7.21 -2.27
CA GLN A 78 -25.13 -6.76 -1.29
C GLN A 78 -24.79 -5.35 -0.80
N ALA A 79 -23.52 -5.06 -0.53
CA ALA A 79 -23.07 -3.73 -0.15
C ALA A 79 -23.37 -2.69 -1.25
N MET A 80 -23.15 -3.05 -2.51
CA MET A 80 -23.48 -2.19 -3.66
C MET A 80 -24.97 -1.86 -3.72
N ARG A 81 -25.86 -2.85 -3.55
CA ARG A 81 -27.32 -2.62 -3.46
C ARG A 81 -27.66 -1.72 -2.28
N ARG A 82 -27.05 -1.99 -1.14
CA ARG A 82 -27.32 -1.20 0.09
C ARG A 82 -26.95 0.27 -0.09
N ILE A 83 -25.85 0.57 -0.77
CA ILE A 83 -25.45 1.95 -1.08
C ILE A 83 -26.50 2.63 -2.00
N GLU A 84 -27.04 1.90 -2.98
CA GLU A 84 -28.14 2.39 -3.83
C GLU A 84 -29.42 2.65 -3.03
N GLU A 85 -29.80 1.75 -2.13
CA GLU A 85 -30.97 1.88 -1.23
C GLU A 85 -30.84 3.07 -0.26
N LEU A 86 -29.61 3.45 0.13
CA LEU A 86 -29.35 4.62 0.96
C LEU A 86 -29.63 5.97 0.21
N GLY A 87 -30.08 5.89 -1.04
CA GLY A 87 -30.49 7.05 -1.84
C GLY A 87 -29.37 7.70 -2.64
N PHE A 88 -28.30 6.95 -2.88
CA PHE A 88 -27.18 7.40 -3.73
C PHE A 88 -27.29 6.92 -5.19
N SER A 89 -28.40 6.28 -5.58
CA SER A 89 -28.69 5.96 -6.96
C SER A 89 -29.00 7.21 -7.77
N GLY A 90 -28.23 7.45 -8.83
CA GLY A 90 -28.49 8.57 -9.75
C GLY A 90 -27.95 9.92 -9.31
N LEU A 91 -27.15 10.01 -8.28
CA LEU A 91 -26.27 11.16 -8.13
C LEU A 91 -25.37 11.20 -9.36
N ALA A 92 -25.63 12.19 -10.24
CA ALA A 92 -24.68 12.52 -11.29
C ALA A 92 -23.32 12.58 -10.60
N VAL A 93 -22.40 11.73 -11.09
CA VAL A 93 -20.99 11.86 -10.76
C VAL A 93 -20.69 13.30 -11.07
N VAL A 94 -20.60 14.14 -10.02
CA VAL A 94 -19.82 15.36 -10.16
C VAL A 94 -18.42 14.78 -10.32
N PRO A 95 -17.87 14.71 -11.55
CA PRO A 95 -16.50 14.29 -11.71
C PRO A 95 -15.73 15.20 -10.76
N PRO A 96 -14.71 14.70 -10.04
CA PRO A 96 -13.82 15.61 -9.36
C PRO A 96 -13.56 16.69 -10.38
N VAL A 97 -13.93 17.93 -10.06
CA VAL A 97 -13.77 19.04 -10.99
C VAL A 97 -12.30 19.05 -11.31
N LEU A 98 -11.94 18.38 -12.41
CA LEU A 98 -10.70 18.65 -13.08
C LEU A 98 -10.78 20.15 -13.28
N PRO A 99 -9.88 20.95 -12.70
CA PRO A 99 -9.90 22.38 -12.93
C PRO A 99 -9.86 22.52 -14.45
N THR A 100 -11.01 22.94 -15.02
CA THR A 100 -11.06 23.41 -16.40
C THR A 100 -9.95 24.43 -16.51
N ALA A 101 -9.08 24.22 -17.47
CA ALA A 101 -8.00 25.13 -17.80
C ALA A 101 -8.58 26.51 -18.08
N ALA A 102 -8.60 27.39 -17.09
CA ALA A 102 -8.75 28.84 -17.22
C ALA A 102 -8.63 29.50 -15.84
N SER A 103 -7.45 29.55 -15.30
CA SER A 103 -6.90 30.70 -14.56
C SER A 103 -5.45 30.37 -14.22
N PRO A 104 -4.47 31.16 -14.66
CA PRO A 104 -3.08 31.01 -14.20
C PRO A 104 -3.03 31.57 -12.77
N GLY A 105 -3.02 30.71 -11.78
CA GLY A 105 -2.84 31.18 -10.41
C GLY A 105 -3.54 30.35 -9.34
N ARG A 106 -3.00 29.21 -9.04
CA ARG A 106 -2.86 28.43 -7.81
C ARG A 106 -2.93 26.95 -8.09
N THR A 107 -1.82 26.41 -8.52
CA THR A 107 -1.53 25.00 -8.27
C THR A 107 -1.56 24.79 -6.76
N VAL A 108 -2.62 24.15 -6.26
CA VAL A 108 -2.60 23.58 -4.92
C VAL A 108 -1.60 22.42 -4.99
N GLN A 109 -0.32 22.74 -4.83
CA GLN A 109 0.71 21.73 -4.67
C GLN A 109 0.32 20.87 -3.47
N ALA A 110 0.34 19.56 -3.63
CA ALA A 110 0.28 18.63 -2.51
C ALA A 110 1.25 19.15 -1.43
N PRO A 111 0.88 19.12 -0.13
CA PRO A 111 1.71 19.70 0.91
C PRO A 111 3.10 19.07 0.79
N SER A 112 4.12 19.88 0.50
CA SER A 112 5.46 19.39 0.27
C SER A 112 5.95 18.79 1.58
N MET A 113 6.53 17.59 1.45
CA MET A 113 7.14 16.86 2.55
C MET A 113 8.60 17.25 2.62
N LYS A 114 9.05 17.64 3.81
CA LYS A 114 10.46 17.95 4.06
C LYS A 114 11.07 16.83 4.89
N VAL A 115 12.11 16.18 4.37
CA VAL A 115 12.94 15.25 5.14
C VAL A 115 13.82 16.08 6.10
N LEU A 116 13.78 15.73 7.38
CA LEU A 116 14.53 16.42 8.45
C LEU A 116 15.85 15.71 8.75
N LYS A 117 15.83 14.39 8.84
CA LYS A 117 17.00 13.54 9.03
C LYS A 117 16.76 12.12 8.55
N VAL A 118 17.84 11.43 8.23
CA VAL A 118 17.88 10.01 7.87
C VAL A 118 18.91 9.36 8.75
N ILE A 119 18.53 8.32 9.48
CA ILE A 119 19.40 7.64 10.45
C ILE A 119 19.18 6.11 10.35
N PRO A 120 20.07 5.26 10.90
CA PRO A 120 19.81 3.84 11.06
C PRO A 120 18.50 3.58 11.81
N VAL A 121 17.83 2.45 11.49
CA VAL A 121 16.55 2.11 12.14
C VAL A 121 16.80 1.65 13.58
N GLU A 122 16.41 2.49 14.54
CA GLU A 122 16.48 2.21 15.97
C GLU A 122 15.12 2.37 16.67
N ASN A 123 14.19 3.09 16.05
CA ASN A 123 12.87 3.36 16.60
C ASN A 123 12.07 2.07 16.79
N ARG A 124 11.77 1.77 18.06
CA ARG A 124 11.06 0.56 18.45
C ARG A 124 9.69 0.43 17.79
N HIS A 125 8.94 1.51 17.65
CA HIS A 125 7.62 1.46 17.01
C HIS A 125 7.70 1.06 15.53
N LEU A 126 8.79 1.43 14.83
CA LEU A 126 9.01 1.01 13.44
C LEU A 126 9.40 -0.47 13.37
N LEU A 127 10.22 -0.94 14.30
CA LEU A 127 10.59 -2.35 14.39
C LEU A 127 9.39 -3.21 14.81
N ASP A 128 8.58 -2.76 15.77
CA ASP A 128 7.34 -3.43 16.18
C ASP A 128 6.33 -3.50 15.01
N TYR A 129 6.25 -2.44 14.20
CA TYR A 129 5.44 -2.46 12.98
C TYR A 129 5.94 -3.51 11.97
N ALA A 130 7.24 -3.60 11.73
CA ALA A 130 7.80 -4.62 10.85
C ALA A 130 7.60 -6.03 11.42
N ALA A 131 7.77 -6.21 12.74
CA ALA A 131 7.50 -7.47 13.43
C ALA A 131 6.03 -7.90 13.31
N SER A 132 5.08 -6.95 13.37
CA SER A 132 3.66 -7.22 13.12
C SER A 132 3.36 -7.67 11.69
N ARG A 133 4.30 -7.43 10.78
CA ARG A 133 4.30 -7.89 9.39
C ARG A 133 5.16 -9.14 9.19
N HIS A 134 5.59 -9.79 10.27
CA HIS A 134 6.43 -10.98 10.32
C HIS A 134 7.83 -10.79 9.70
N ILE A 135 8.38 -9.57 9.78
CA ILE A 135 9.71 -9.22 9.29
C ILE A 135 10.63 -8.95 10.47
N ASP A 136 11.76 -9.64 10.53
CA ASP A 136 12.76 -9.52 11.59
C ASP A 136 13.51 -8.17 11.52
N ALA A 137 13.96 -7.67 12.68
CA ALA A 137 14.62 -6.38 12.79
C ALA A 137 15.94 -6.28 12.00
N ASP A 138 16.68 -7.38 11.85
CA ASP A 138 17.91 -7.43 11.07
C ASP A 138 17.65 -7.24 9.57
N ILE A 139 16.58 -7.82 9.03
CA ILE A 139 16.15 -7.59 7.65
C ILE A 139 15.79 -6.12 7.43
N VAL A 140 15.03 -5.53 8.38
CA VAL A 140 14.67 -4.10 8.29
C VAL A 140 15.91 -3.22 8.31
N ARG A 141 16.83 -3.44 9.26
CA ARG A 141 18.05 -2.65 9.40
C ARG A 141 19.00 -2.78 8.21
N SER A 142 18.98 -3.93 7.52
CA SER A 142 19.83 -4.17 6.35
C SER A 142 19.33 -3.45 5.09
N HIS A 143 18.03 -3.14 5.01
CA HIS A 143 17.41 -2.65 3.77
C HIS A 143 16.75 -1.28 3.91
N CYS A 144 16.47 -0.84 5.14
CA CYS A 144 15.75 0.40 5.41
C CYS A 144 16.55 1.35 6.27
N VAL A 145 16.17 2.60 6.22
CA VAL A 145 16.60 3.68 7.12
C VAL A 145 15.40 4.22 7.88
N GLU A 146 15.63 4.91 8.98
CA GLU A 146 14.61 5.68 9.65
C GLU A 146 14.62 7.11 9.11
N VAL A 147 13.51 7.51 8.48
CA VAL A 147 13.34 8.86 7.91
C VAL A 147 12.44 9.67 8.81
N HIS A 148 12.97 10.78 9.31
CA HIS A 148 12.19 11.79 10.01
C HIS A 148 11.80 12.90 9.04
N TYR A 149 10.53 13.28 9.06
CA TYR A 149 9.98 14.24 8.12
C TYR A 149 8.86 15.09 8.74
N CYS A 150 8.56 16.21 8.12
CA CYS A 150 7.37 17.00 8.41
C CYS A 150 6.68 17.43 7.11
N PHE A 151 5.47 17.93 7.22
CA PHE A 151 4.79 18.58 6.11
C PHE A 151 4.86 20.10 6.31
N GLU A 152 5.02 20.87 5.24
CA GLU A 152 5.12 22.34 5.33
C GLU A 152 3.96 22.98 6.10
N ARG A 153 2.76 22.42 5.99
CA ARG A 153 1.57 22.90 6.72
C ARG A 153 1.48 22.37 8.16
N ASN A 154 2.33 21.42 8.54
CA ASN A 154 2.37 20.83 9.87
C ASN A 154 3.80 20.41 10.19
N THR A 155 4.51 21.29 10.88
CA THR A 155 5.93 21.14 11.23
C THR A 155 6.19 20.09 12.30
N ARG A 156 5.16 19.40 12.82
CA ARG A 156 5.34 18.30 13.76
C ARG A 156 6.14 17.19 13.10
N GLU A 157 7.26 16.84 13.71
CA GLU A 157 8.12 15.75 13.30
C GLU A 157 7.38 14.42 13.32
N LYS A 158 7.54 13.65 12.24
CA LYS A 158 7.03 12.30 12.03
C LYS A 158 8.18 11.41 11.61
N TYR A 159 8.02 10.12 11.75
CA TYR A 159 9.02 9.14 11.35
C TYR A 159 8.38 7.94 10.62
N ALA A 160 9.15 7.33 9.73
CA ALA A 160 8.76 6.12 9.00
C ALA A 160 10.00 5.29 8.64
N LEU A 161 9.78 4.01 8.34
CA LEU A 161 10.76 3.24 7.58
C LEU A 161 10.89 3.86 6.20
N GLY A 162 12.12 4.12 5.79
CA GLY A 162 12.46 4.65 4.47
C GLY A 162 13.22 3.61 3.67
N PHE A 163 12.74 3.34 2.46
CA PHE A 163 13.42 2.51 1.49
C PHE A 163 13.88 3.40 0.33
N ALA A 164 15.19 3.46 0.12
CA ALA A 164 15.77 4.37 -0.87
C ALA A 164 15.44 3.92 -2.30
N ASN A 165 15.20 4.89 -3.19
CA ASN A 165 15.00 4.64 -4.60
C ASN A 165 16.15 5.23 -5.45
N ASP A 166 16.17 4.92 -6.74
CA ASP A 166 17.28 5.25 -7.67
C ASP A 166 17.43 6.75 -7.93
N ARG A 167 16.48 7.60 -7.48
CA ARG A 167 16.54 9.06 -7.59
C ARG A 167 16.71 9.77 -6.25
N SER A 168 17.36 9.12 -5.30
CA SER A 168 17.60 9.68 -3.94
C SER A 168 16.32 10.07 -3.19
N GLY A 169 15.20 9.46 -3.53
CA GLY A 169 13.95 9.54 -2.79
C GLY A 169 13.82 8.35 -1.84
N PHE A 170 12.78 8.37 -1.02
CA PHE A 170 12.46 7.31 -0.07
C PHE A 170 11.00 6.92 -0.17
N GLU A 171 10.74 5.63 -0.36
CA GLU A 171 9.43 5.08 -0.06
C GLU A 171 9.27 4.98 1.44
N LEU A 172 8.20 5.58 1.96
CA LEU A 172 7.97 5.70 3.40
C LEU A 172 6.83 4.81 3.85
N ARG A 173 7.06 4.08 4.96
CA ARG A 173 6.03 3.22 5.55
C ARG A 173 6.13 3.19 7.07
N ASN A 174 5.00 3.32 7.73
CA ASN A 174 4.77 2.94 9.11
C ASN A 174 3.35 2.42 9.27
N SER A 175 2.90 2.10 10.47
CA SER A 175 1.54 1.58 10.72
C SER A 175 0.41 2.52 10.28
N MET A 176 0.70 3.82 10.10
CA MET A 176 -0.31 4.86 9.83
C MET A 176 -0.10 5.59 8.49
N PHE A 177 1.04 5.36 7.83
CA PHE A 177 1.42 6.16 6.66
C PHE A 177 2.12 5.31 5.59
N LYS A 178 1.69 5.51 4.34
CA LYS A 178 2.37 5.08 3.12
C LYS A 178 2.54 6.31 2.24
N GLY A 179 3.77 6.57 1.78
CA GLY A 179 4.05 7.72 0.93
C GLY A 179 5.45 7.67 0.35
N CYS A 180 5.85 8.75 -0.28
CA CYS A 180 7.18 8.92 -0.85
C CYS A 180 7.70 10.31 -0.45
N ALA A 181 8.95 10.36 -0.02
CA ALA A 181 9.68 11.62 0.20
C ALA A 181 10.63 11.87 -0.97
N ASN A 182 10.75 13.12 -1.38
CA ASN A 182 11.54 13.55 -2.53
C ASN A 182 11.05 12.94 -3.87
N ALA A 183 11.94 12.48 -4.73
CA ALA A 183 11.60 11.96 -6.05
C ALA A 183 11.04 10.54 -5.95
N LYS A 184 9.95 10.27 -6.67
CA LYS A 184 9.39 8.92 -6.84
C LYS A 184 10.13 8.19 -7.94
N ASP A 185 10.69 7.02 -7.64
CA ASP A 185 11.31 6.15 -8.65
C ASP A 185 11.29 4.67 -8.22
N ILE A 186 11.71 3.80 -9.14
CA ILE A 186 12.01 2.40 -8.87
C ILE A 186 13.26 2.28 -8.00
N THR A 187 13.51 1.10 -7.46
CA THR A 187 14.76 0.75 -6.77
C THR A 187 15.37 -0.48 -7.43
N CYS A 188 16.61 -0.36 -7.88
CA CYS A 188 17.38 -1.43 -8.49
C CYS A 188 18.59 -1.77 -7.62
N ILE A 189 18.75 -3.06 -7.28
CA ILE A 189 19.91 -3.57 -6.55
C ILE A 189 20.54 -4.65 -7.42
N ALA A 190 21.77 -4.38 -7.92
CA ALA A 190 22.48 -5.26 -8.83
C ALA A 190 23.76 -5.81 -8.15
N ASP A 191 23.75 -7.08 -7.81
CA ASP A 191 24.87 -7.82 -7.24
C ASP A 191 25.58 -8.70 -8.30
N GLY A 192 25.19 -8.54 -9.59
CA GLY A 192 25.78 -9.25 -10.73
C GLY A 192 25.21 -10.66 -10.95
N ASN A 193 24.01 -10.90 -10.50
CA ASN A 193 23.32 -12.17 -10.70
C ASN A 193 22.76 -12.31 -12.12
N LYS A 194 22.50 -13.55 -12.55
CA LYS A 194 21.99 -13.85 -13.91
C LYS A 194 20.47 -13.64 -14.05
N SER A 195 19.76 -13.59 -12.94
CA SER A 195 18.31 -13.45 -12.88
C SER A 195 17.94 -12.34 -11.91
N CYS A 196 16.76 -11.74 -12.13
CA CYS A 196 16.24 -10.64 -11.31
C CYS A 196 14.91 -11.03 -10.68
N ALA A 197 14.69 -10.61 -9.43
CA ALA A 197 13.37 -10.62 -8.79
C ALA A 197 12.75 -9.22 -8.86
N LEU A 198 11.48 -9.18 -9.27
CA LEU A 198 10.70 -7.97 -9.44
C LEU A 198 9.58 -7.94 -8.39
N PHE A 199 9.50 -6.86 -7.61
CA PHE A 199 8.49 -6.65 -6.57
C PHE A 199 7.66 -5.39 -6.85
N GLU A 200 6.41 -5.37 -6.35
CA GLU A 200 5.61 -4.16 -6.43
C GLU A 200 6.02 -3.13 -5.37
N GLY A 201 6.20 -3.56 -4.13
CA GLY A 201 6.56 -2.73 -3.00
C GLY A 201 7.74 -3.28 -2.20
N PHE A 202 8.38 -2.41 -1.42
CA PHE A 202 9.55 -2.84 -0.64
C PHE A 202 9.19 -3.77 0.54
N PHE A 203 7.95 -3.77 1.03
CA PHE A 203 7.54 -4.75 2.05
C PHE A 203 7.49 -6.17 1.48
N ASP A 204 7.18 -6.33 0.20
CA ASP A 204 7.24 -7.64 -0.47
C ASP A 204 8.68 -8.12 -0.62
N LEU A 205 9.60 -7.21 -0.96
CA LEU A 205 11.03 -7.49 -0.95
C LEU A 205 11.51 -7.91 0.45
N LEU A 206 11.14 -7.16 1.51
CA LEU A 206 11.54 -7.52 2.89
C LEU A 206 10.99 -8.89 3.29
N SER A 207 9.74 -9.16 2.92
CA SER A 207 9.10 -10.46 3.16
C SER A 207 9.79 -11.60 2.40
N PHE A 208 10.19 -11.33 1.16
CA PHE A 208 10.98 -12.28 0.38
C PHE A 208 12.35 -12.54 1.00
N ARG A 209 13.03 -11.50 1.49
CA ARG A 209 14.32 -11.66 2.21
C ARG A 209 14.15 -12.45 3.52
N GLN A 210 13.04 -12.23 4.22
CA GLN A 210 12.69 -13.00 5.41
C GLN A 210 12.44 -14.47 5.05
N TYR A 211 11.68 -14.73 4.00
CA TYR A 211 11.41 -16.07 3.50
C TYR A 211 12.70 -16.78 3.08
N ALA A 212 13.57 -16.11 2.32
CA ALA A 212 14.87 -16.66 1.90
C ALA A 212 15.79 -16.98 3.08
N LYS A 213 15.78 -16.16 4.14
CA LYS A 213 16.52 -16.42 5.40
C LYS A 213 16.04 -17.68 6.10
N GLU A 214 14.76 -17.97 6.04
CA GLU A 214 14.12 -19.14 6.68
C GLU A 214 14.22 -20.41 5.83
N HIS A 215 14.54 -20.26 4.56
CA HIS A 215 14.67 -21.34 3.58
C HIS A 215 16.08 -21.43 2.97
N PRO A 216 17.13 -21.68 3.80
CA PRO A 216 18.51 -21.76 3.31
C PRO A 216 18.75 -22.96 2.38
N GLU A 217 17.84 -23.93 2.37
CA GLU A 217 17.82 -25.07 1.43
C GLU A 217 17.49 -24.64 -0.01
N ILE A 218 17.04 -23.40 -0.24
CA ILE A 218 16.76 -22.83 -1.56
C ILE A 218 17.75 -21.68 -1.83
N PRO A 219 19.03 -21.98 -2.11
CA PRO A 219 20.07 -20.94 -2.22
C PRO A 219 19.87 -20.01 -3.40
N GLU A 220 19.05 -20.36 -4.39
CA GLU A 220 18.72 -19.54 -5.55
C GLU A 220 17.97 -18.26 -5.16
N LEU A 221 17.19 -18.28 -4.07
CA LEU A 221 16.48 -17.09 -3.56
C LEU A 221 17.44 -15.96 -3.15
N GLY A 222 18.67 -16.31 -2.73
CA GLY A 222 19.70 -15.34 -2.38
C GLY A 222 20.50 -14.83 -3.59
N LYS A 223 20.35 -15.44 -4.78
CA LYS A 223 21.14 -15.16 -5.99
C LYS A 223 20.33 -14.45 -7.06
N LEU A 224 19.57 -13.44 -6.66
CA LEU A 224 18.76 -12.63 -7.54
C LEU A 224 19.12 -11.16 -7.37
N ASP A 225 19.32 -10.46 -8.49
CA ASP A 225 19.28 -9.01 -8.49
C ASP A 225 17.84 -8.56 -8.25
N ILE A 226 17.64 -7.35 -7.76
CA ILE A 226 16.34 -6.90 -7.29
C ILE A 226 15.87 -5.67 -8.07
N CYS A 227 14.61 -5.65 -8.45
CA CYS A 227 13.89 -4.46 -8.90
C CYS A 227 12.61 -4.31 -8.06
N VAL A 228 12.43 -3.14 -7.46
CA VAL A 228 11.18 -2.78 -6.77
C VAL A 228 10.54 -1.62 -7.53
N LEU A 229 9.30 -1.80 -7.98
CA LEU A 229 8.58 -0.78 -8.74
C LEU A 229 8.24 0.44 -7.90
N ASN A 230 8.00 0.24 -6.60
CA ASN A 230 7.53 1.27 -5.67
C ASN A 230 6.17 1.88 -6.06
N SER A 231 5.72 1.67 -7.30
CA SER A 231 4.40 2.00 -7.82
C SER A 231 4.20 1.37 -9.20
N THR A 232 3.06 0.75 -9.43
CA THR A 232 2.68 0.22 -10.75
C THR A 232 2.58 1.31 -11.83
N ALA A 233 2.30 2.57 -11.43
CA ALA A 233 2.18 3.70 -12.35
C ALA A 233 3.49 4.04 -13.10
N ILE A 234 4.64 3.67 -12.53
CA ILE A 234 5.98 3.92 -13.12
C ILE A 234 6.69 2.63 -13.53
N ALA A 235 5.95 1.54 -13.73
CA ALA A 235 6.51 0.23 -14.10
C ALA A 235 7.36 0.25 -15.38
N ASP A 236 7.09 1.16 -16.30
CA ASP A 236 7.89 1.37 -17.53
C ASP A 236 9.34 1.74 -17.24
N ARG A 237 9.65 2.38 -16.12
CA ARG A 237 11.04 2.72 -15.76
C ARG A 237 11.92 1.50 -15.48
N SER A 238 11.33 0.35 -15.17
CA SER A 238 12.07 -0.88 -14.93
C SER A 238 12.62 -1.54 -16.20
N LYS A 239 12.17 -1.10 -17.40
CA LYS A 239 12.50 -1.71 -18.69
C LYS A 239 14.01 -1.91 -18.90
N ASP A 240 14.78 -0.84 -18.77
CA ASP A 240 16.21 -0.87 -19.09
C ASP A 240 17.00 -1.75 -18.11
N PHE A 241 16.58 -1.80 -16.85
CA PHE A 241 17.16 -2.67 -15.85
C PHE A 241 16.81 -4.14 -16.10
N LEU A 242 15.51 -4.44 -16.23
CA LEU A 242 15.03 -5.81 -16.41
C LEU A 242 15.45 -6.45 -17.74
N SER A 243 15.65 -5.65 -18.79
CA SER A 243 16.11 -6.13 -20.11
C SER A 243 17.53 -6.71 -20.11
N ARG A 244 18.29 -6.51 -19.04
CA ARG A 244 19.65 -7.07 -18.87
C ARG A 244 19.64 -8.56 -18.50
N TYR A 245 18.49 -9.09 -18.09
CA TYR A 245 18.37 -10.43 -17.55
C TYR A 245 17.68 -11.37 -18.53
N GLY A 246 18.19 -12.59 -18.63
CA GLY A 246 17.55 -13.66 -19.39
C GLY A 246 16.29 -14.19 -18.70
N LYS A 247 16.19 -13.99 -17.37
CA LYS A 247 15.04 -14.44 -16.58
C LYS A 247 14.69 -13.44 -15.50
N VAL A 248 13.40 -13.09 -15.41
CA VAL A 248 12.83 -12.19 -14.40
C VAL A 248 11.73 -12.95 -13.64
N HIS A 249 11.83 -13.00 -12.33
CA HIS A 249 10.84 -13.58 -11.42
C HIS A 249 9.97 -12.46 -10.86
N ALA A 250 8.72 -12.37 -11.28
CA ALA A 250 7.79 -11.33 -10.86
C ALA A 250 6.96 -11.77 -9.64
N PHE A 251 7.10 -11.02 -8.56
CA PHE A 251 6.36 -11.15 -7.30
C PHE A 251 5.48 -9.90 -7.11
N LEU A 252 4.57 -9.66 -8.07
CA LEU A 252 3.66 -8.52 -8.03
C LEU A 252 2.36 -8.90 -7.30
N ASP A 253 1.57 -7.89 -6.94
CA ASP A 253 0.29 -8.11 -6.27
C ASP A 253 -0.71 -8.85 -7.18
N ASN A 254 -1.53 -9.71 -6.59
CA ASN A 254 -2.58 -10.46 -7.29
C ASN A 254 -3.87 -9.64 -7.50
N ASP A 255 -3.77 -8.32 -7.43
CA ASP A 255 -4.86 -7.39 -7.70
C ASP A 255 -4.88 -6.90 -9.17
N PRO A 256 -5.91 -6.16 -9.60
CA PRO A 256 -5.97 -5.65 -10.97
C PRO A 256 -4.80 -4.74 -11.36
N PRO A 257 -4.31 -3.78 -10.53
CA PRO A 257 -3.11 -3.01 -10.81
C PRO A 257 -1.84 -3.83 -11.00
N GLY A 258 -1.60 -4.83 -10.12
CA GLY A 258 -0.44 -5.71 -10.21
C GLY A 258 -0.45 -6.56 -11.48
N ARG A 259 -1.61 -7.13 -11.85
CA ARG A 259 -1.78 -7.87 -13.11
C ARG A 259 -1.60 -6.98 -14.35
N GLU A 260 -2.04 -5.72 -14.29
CA GLU A 260 -1.81 -4.76 -15.37
C GLU A 260 -0.33 -4.41 -15.52
N ALA A 261 0.36 -4.18 -14.39
CA ALA A 261 1.80 -3.94 -14.37
C ALA A 261 2.58 -5.12 -14.97
N LEU A 262 2.21 -6.37 -14.61
CA LEU A 262 2.82 -7.58 -15.17
C LEU A 262 2.69 -7.63 -16.70
N ARG A 263 1.48 -7.40 -17.23
CA ARG A 263 1.23 -7.37 -18.68
C ARG A 263 2.02 -6.26 -19.38
N LYS A 264 2.05 -5.07 -18.78
CA LYS A 264 2.83 -3.93 -19.29
C LYS A 264 4.32 -4.28 -19.38
N ILE A 265 4.89 -4.83 -18.32
CA ILE A 265 6.30 -5.22 -18.26
C ILE A 265 6.59 -6.32 -19.28
N GLN A 266 5.74 -7.32 -19.40
CA GLN A 266 5.89 -8.38 -20.41
C GLN A 266 5.96 -7.82 -21.83
N GLY A 267 5.17 -6.80 -22.15
CA GLY A 267 5.19 -6.10 -23.44
C GLY A 267 6.43 -5.23 -23.67
N LEU A 268 7.12 -4.82 -22.60
CA LEU A 268 8.31 -3.98 -22.66
C LEU A 268 9.62 -4.77 -22.78
N LEU A 269 9.63 -6.01 -22.30
CA LEU A 269 10.84 -6.83 -22.26
C LEU A 269 11.19 -7.43 -23.63
N PRO A 270 12.49 -7.66 -23.90
CA PRO A 270 12.92 -8.42 -25.07
C PRO A 270 12.32 -9.83 -25.09
N LYS A 271 12.05 -10.36 -26.28
CA LYS A 271 11.55 -11.75 -26.46
C LYS A 271 12.50 -12.83 -25.90
N THR A 272 13.77 -12.47 -25.68
CA THR A 272 14.80 -13.32 -25.09
C THR A 272 14.71 -13.39 -23.56
N THR A 273 13.98 -12.48 -22.92
CA THR A 273 13.77 -12.46 -21.47
C THR A 273 12.54 -13.28 -21.10
N VAL A 274 12.73 -14.27 -20.26
CA VAL A 274 11.64 -15.09 -19.70
C VAL A 274 11.09 -14.39 -18.46
N LEU A 275 9.85 -13.92 -18.50
CA LEU A 275 9.13 -13.39 -17.35
C LEU A 275 8.31 -14.49 -16.70
N VAL A 276 8.61 -14.83 -15.44
CA VAL A 276 7.91 -15.85 -14.67
C VAL A 276 7.00 -15.16 -13.65
N ASN A 277 5.70 -15.44 -13.70
CA ASN A 277 4.75 -14.95 -12.68
C ASN A 277 4.82 -15.85 -11.43
N GLU A 278 5.60 -15.42 -10.45
CA GLU A 278 5.76 -16.16 -9.20
C GLU A 278 4.57 -15.98 -8.23
N SER A 279 3.82 -14.88 -8.37
CA SER A 279 2.62 -14.65 -7.55
C SER A 279 1.57 -15.74 -7.76
N GLU A 280 1.30 -16.04 -9.03
CA GLU A 280 0.35 -17.09 -9.39
C GLU A 280 0.84 -18.49 -8.99
N ARG A 281 2.17 -18.71 -8.99
CA ARG A 281 2.79 -20.00 -8.67
C ARG A 281 2.88 -20.26 -7.17
N LEU A 282 3.31 -19.24 -6.38
CA LEU A 282 3.66 -19.42 -4.97
C LEU A 282 2.54 -19.00 -4.02
N TYR A 283 1.80 -17.94 -4.36
CA TYR A 283 0.78 -17.38 -3.46
C TYR A 283 -0.53 -16.98 -4.17
N PRO A 284 -1.14 -17.90 -4.95
CA PRO A 284 -2.35 -17.59 -5.74
C PRO A 284 -3.56 -17.18 -4.87
N SER A 285 -3.55 -17.55 -3.58
CA SER A 285 -4.62 -17.26 -2.62
C SER A 285 -4.32 -16.06 -1.71
N CYS A 286 -3.21 -15.34 -1.91
CA CYS A 286 -2.82 -14.14 -1.18
C CYS A 286 -2.68 -12.98 -2.16
N ASN A 287 -2.92 -11.75 -1.68
CA ASN A 287 -2.78 -10.58 -2.54
C ASN A 287 -1.33 -10.24 -2.83
N ASP A 288 -0.48 -10.23 -1.81
CA ASP A 288 0.92 -9.86 -1.90
C ASP A 288 1.83 -10.89 -1.21
N PHE A 289 3.15 -10.74 -1.38
CA PHE A 289 4.11 -11.65 -0.77
C PHE A 289 4.15 -11.51 0.76
N ASN A 290 3.86 -10.36 1.31
CA ASN A 290 3.81 -10.18 2.75
C ASN A 290 2.59 -10.90 3.38
N GLU A 291 1.43 -10.87 2.73
CA GLU A 291 0.27 -11.65 3.16
C GLU A 291 0.58 -13.17 3.15
N PHE A 292 1.27 -13.64 2.10
CA PHE A 292 1.73 -15.02 2.03
C PHE A 292 2.67 -15.36 3.19
N LEU A 293 3.69 -14.55 3.47
CA LEU A 293 4.61 -14.75 4.58
C LEU A 293 3.86 -14.82 5.92
N GLN A 294 2.93 -13.89 6.16
CA GLN A 294 2.13 -13.88 7.38
C GLN A 294 1.29 -15.15 7.52
N LYS A 295 0.71 -15.63 6.43
CA LYS A 295 -0.13 -16.84 6.42
C LYS A 295 0.67 -18.09 6.77
N ILE A 296 1.87 -18.25 6.21
CA ILE A 296 2.71 -19.45 6.49
C ILE A 296 3.35 -19.41 7.87
N ARG A 297 3.57 -18.23 8.45
CA ARG A 297 4.14 -18.07 9.79
C ARG A 297 3.10 -18.00 10.91
N SER A 298 1.83 -17.78 10.59
CA SER A 298 0.76 -17.86 11.59
C SER A 298 0.57 -19.32 12.01
N PRO A 299 0.54 -19.64 13.30
CA PRO A 299 0.26 -21.00 13.74
C PRO A 299 -1.08 -21.43 13.17
N VAL A 300 -1.11 -22.56 12.45
CA VAL A 300 -2.36 -23.20 12.07
C VAL A 300 -3.08 -23.51 13.38
N ASN A 301 -4.14 -22.76 13.70
CA ASN A 301 -5.01 -23.14 14.80
C ASN A 301 -5.55 -24.52 14.47
N GLY A 302 -4.94 -25.51 15.11
CA GLY A 302 -5.38 -26.90 15.01
C GLY A 302 -6.86 -26.97 15.35
N ARG A 303 -7.68 -27.15 14.33
CA ARG A 303 -8.96 -27.80 14.52
C ARG A 303 -8.60 -29.26 14.73
N GLU A 304 -8.50 -29.63 15.99
CA GLU A 304 -8.65 -31.02 16.39
C GLU A 304 -9.96 -31.54 15.78
N MET A 305 -9.81 -32.68 15.13
CA MET A 305 -10.94 -33.48 14.63
C MET A 305 -11.73 -34.06 15.83
#